data_dd46195a032fbf15f88053a3e1088697
#
_entry.id   dd46195a032fbf15f88053a3e1088697
#
_cell.length_a   1.000
_cell.length_b   1.000
_cell.length_c   1.000
_cell.angle_alpha   90.00
_cell.angle_beta   90.00
_cell.angle_gamma   90.00
#
_symmetry.space_group_name_H-M   'P 1'
#
loop_
_entity.id
_entity.type
_entity.pdbx_description
1 polymer ?
#
loop_
_entity_poly.entity_id
_entity_poly.type
_entity_poly.pdbx_seq_one_letter_code
_entity_poly.pdbx_strand_id
1 'polypeptide(L)'
;MPNPSQQKLPDLASTRKLQGLLAVGHLANDWSPAAIWLLAPAIGLAFDLQPSQIGLLITLHSFGAALAYLPAGILSDRMQRPGKLLLFTFWWVGLGYFLASFAQNFWVLATVLAMAGMGDAAWHPIATGALARRFPTRKGLALGIHAVGGTLAEVFSPLVVGILLSVMEWRSALQLSILPPLIMGVVFYKFRNAIPISTTSSISKVDLVRLLRSWTTPKGLALITAITTYNMALIALMTISPLFVQRELGYSTSEAGLFFALAMLIGATGQPLVGRWSDRIGRRRVFICGLAIAGACALLATGFPQQGWTAGVLIAAMAILVFVRSSVLAMAVDFSRQREATTLGFIFALMDGVGALGGVTAGLVGNFEL
;
A
#
# COMPACT_ATOMS: atom_id res chain seq x y z
N MET A 1 -30.81 16.34 -30.49
CA MET A 1 -30.27 15.55 -29.35
C MET A 1 -29.99 14.16 -29.88
N PRO A 2 -28.76 13.62 -29.76
CA PRO A 2 -28.49 12.26 -30.23
C PRO A 2 -29.21 11.25 -29.34
N ASN A 3 -29.76 10.24 -29.96
CA ASN A 3 -30.56 9.17 -29.36
C ASN A 3 -29.74 8.39 -28.29
N PRO A 4 -30.20 8.29 -27.02
CA PRO A 4 -29.46 7.60 -25.96
C PRO A 4 -29.24 6.10 -26.18
N SER A 5 -29.93 5.49 -27.17
CA SER A 5 -29.86 4.05 -27.47
C SER A 5 -28.66 3.63 -28.34
N GLN A 6 -27.80 4.54 -28.78
CA GLN A 6 -26.62 4.24 -29.61
C GLN A 6 -25.27 4.35 -28.90
N GLN A 7 -25.24 4.31 -27.59
CA GLN A 7 -23.95 4.08 -26.91
C GLN A 7 -23.51 2.63 -27.22
N LYS A 8 -22.64 2.47 -28.23
CA LYS A 8 -21.94 1.20 -28.47
C LYS A 8 -21.41 0.68 -27.16
N LEU A 9 -21.93 -0.46 -26.69
CA LEU A 9 -21.37 -1.18 -25.56
C LEU A 9 -19.85 -1.33 -25.82
N PRO A 10 -19.01 -0.97 -24.86
CA PRO A 10 -17.57 -1.09 -25.05
C PRO A 10 -17.24 -2.54 -25.38
N ASP A 11 -16.37 -2.75 -26.36
CA ASP A 11 -15.88 -4.08 -26.73
C ASP A 11 -15.39 -4.81 -25.46
N LEU A 12 -16.07 -5.91 -25.11
CA LEU A 12 -15.77 -6.70 -23.91
C LEU A 12 -14.33 -7.20 -23.89
N ALA A 13 -13.74 -7.48 -25.05
CA ALA A 13 -12.34 -7.91 -25.17
C ALA A 13 -11.38 -6.76 -24.81
N SER A 14 -11.63 -5.55 -25.30
CA SER A 14 -10.82 -4.37 -24.95
C SER A 14 -10.97 -3.98 -23.48
N THR A 15 -12.13 -4.18 -22.91
CA THR A 15 -12.48 -3.89 -21.51
C THR A 15 -11.75 -4.84 -20.53
N ARG A 16 -11.76 -6.15 -20.81
CA ARG A 16 -11.00 -7.15 -20.03
C ARG A 16 -9.49 -6.94 -20.13
N LYS A 17 -9.00 -6.60 -21.31
CA LYS A 17 -7.57 -6.29 -21.53
C LYS A 17 -7.13 -5.09 -20.69
N LEU A 18 -7.92 -4.01 -20.65
CA LEU A 18 -7.61 -2.85 -19.82
C LEU A 18 -7.59 -3.20 -18.34
N GLN A 19 -8.56 -3.98 -17.86
CA GLN A 19 -8.64 -4.40 -16.48
C GLN A 19 -7.43 -5.27 -16.08
N GLY A 20 -7.06 -6.25 -16.91
CA GLY A 20 -5.87 -7.07 -16.71
C GLY A 20 -4.58 -6.25 -16.75
N LEU A 21 -4.47 -5.32 -17.71
CA LEU A 21 -3.34 -4.41 -17.83
C LEU A 21 -3.14 -3.56 -16.56
N LEU A 22 -4.22 -3.02 -16.00
CA LEU A 22 -4.15 -2.21 -14.78
C LEU A 22 -3.92 -3.07 -13.52
N ALA A 23 -4.37 -4.33 -13.48
CA ALA A 23 -4.06 -5.23 -12.38
C ALA A 23 -2.59 -5.67 -12.38
N VAL A 24 -2.05 -6.05 -13.55
CA VAL A 24 -0.61 -6.36 -13.71
C VAL A 24 0.24 -5.09 -13.50
N GLY A 25 -0.25 -3.94 -13.95
CA GLY A 25 0.37 -2.65 -13.69
C GLY A 25 0.48 -2.33 -12.20
N HIS A 26 -0.54 -2.66 -11.42
CA HIS A 26 -0.55 -2.51 -9.97
C HIS A 26 0.52 -3.39 -9.30
N LEU A 27 0.55 -4.68 -9.68
CA LEU A 27 1.61 -5.59 -9.21
C LEU A 27 3.01 -5.03 -9.51
N ALA A 28 3.21 -4.54 -10.73
CA ALA A 28 4.51 -4.03 -11.15
C ALA A 28 4.89 -2.72 -10.44
N ASN A 29 3.91 -1.81 -10.24
CA ASN A 29 4.13 -0.54 -9.57
C ASN A 29 4.50 -0.73 -8.10
N ASP A 30 3.76 -1.59 -7.40
CA ASP A 30 3.93 -1.84 -5.96
C ASP A 30 5.09 -2.80 -5.63
N TRP A 31 5.73 -3.38 -6.65
CA TRP A 31 6.79 -4.37 -6.45
C TRP A 31 7.98 -3.81 -5.67
N SER A 32 8.53 -2.68 -6.09
CA SER A 32 9.69 -2.07 -5.42
C SER A 32 9.34 -1.50 -4.03
N PRO A 33 8.19 -0.82 -3.84
CA PRO A 33 7.72 -0.46 -2.50
C PRO A 33 7.59 -1.64 -1.55
N ALA A 34 6.99 -2.75 -2.01
CA ALA A 34 6.83 -3.95 -1.19
C ALA A 34 8.19 -4.62 -0.84
N ALA A 35 9.22 -4.47 -1.68
CA ALA A 35 10.57 -4.95 -1.40
C ALA A 35 11.19 -4.28 -0.16
N ILE A 36 10.85 -3.02 0.11
CA ILE A 36 11.47 -2.24 1.18
C ILE A 36 11.27 -2.87 2.56
N TRP A 37 10.15 -3.54 2.80
CA TRP A 37 9.90 -4.19 4.09
C TRP A 37 10.99 -5.21 4.46
N LEU A 38 11.51 -5.92 3.47
CA LEU A 38 12.54 -6.93 3.69
C LEU A 38 13.97 -6.41 3.43
N LEU A 39 14.10 -5.35 2.61
CA LEU A 39 15.37 -4.66 2.41
C LEU A 39 15.76 -3.81 3.62
N ALA A 40 14.80 -3.30 4.39
CA ALA A 40 15.05 -2.38 5.49
C ALA A 40 16.02 -2.95 6.57
N PRO A 41 15.89 -4.20 7.03
CA PRO A 41 16.89 -4.81 7.92
C PRO A 41 18.29 -4.89 7.30
N ALA A 42 18.39 -5.30 6.03
CA ALA A 42 19.69 -5.40 5.33
C ALA A 42 20.33 -4.02 5.11
N ILE A 43 19.53 -2.99 4.83
CA ILE A 43 19.96 -1.59 4.78
C ILE A 43 20.43 -1.15 6.18
N GLY A 44 19.69 -1.53 7.23
CA GLY A 44 20.04 -1.25 8.61
C GLY A 44 21.42 -1.78 8.98
N LEU A 45 21.72 -3.02 8.62
CA LEU A 45 23.04 -3.63 8.82
C LEU A 45 24.13 -2.90 8.01
N ALA A 46 23.87 -2.55 6.76
CA ALA A 46 24.86 -1.93 5.88
C ALA A 46 25.26 -0.50 6.29
N PHE A 47 24.35 0.23 6.94
CA PHE A 47 24.57 1.61 7.41
C PHE A 47 24.72 1.71 8.93
N ASP A 48 24.79 0.58 9.64
CA ASP A 48 24.83 0.52 11.12
C ASP A 48 23.71 1.34 11.77
N LEU A 49 22.48 1.13 11.28
CA LEU A 49 21.30 1.86 11.76
C LEU A 49 20.71 1.21 13.00
N GLN A 50 20.30 2.05 13.93
CA GLN A 50 19.43 1.63 15.03
C GLN A 50 18.01 1.30 14.52
N PRO A 51 17.23 0.45 15.21
CA PRO A 51 15.85 0.15 14.86
C PRO A 51 14.97 1.39 14.63
N SER A 52 15.18 2.45 15.43
CA SER A 52 14.50 3.74 15.26
C SER A 52 14.79 4.42 13.92
N GLN A 53 16.00 4.29 13.42
CA GLN A 53 16.39 4.84 12.12
C GLN A 53 15.79 4.01 10.97
N ILE A 54 15.71 2.70 11.13
CA ILE A 54 14.99 1.82 10.18
C ILE A 54 13.50 2.21 10.13
N GLY A 55 12.88 2.38 11.30
CA GLY A 55 11.50 2.86 11.40
C GLY A 55 11.30 4.25 10.78
N LEU A 56 12.27 5.17 11.00
CA LEU A 56 12.25 6.50 10.38
C LEU A 56 12.36 6.42 8.86
N LEU A 57 13.18 5.53 8.32
CA LEU A 57 13.32 5.31 6.87
C LEU A 57 11.97 4.93 6.24
N ILE A 58 11.26 3.95 6.85
CA ILE A 58 9.94 3.52 6.41
C ILE A 58 8.93 4.66 6.55
N THR A 59 8.96 5.40 7.66
CA THR A 59 8.07 6.55 7.88
C THR A 59 8.25 7.63 6.82
N LEU A 60 9.49 8.00 6.49
CA LEU A 60 9.80 9.02 5.49
C LEU A 60 9.40 8.56 4.08
N HIS A 61 9.60 7.27 3.73
CA HIS A 61 9.13 6.68 2.49
C HIS A 61 7.60 6.81 2.35
N SER A 62 6.84 6.36 3.36
CA SER A 62 5.38 6.44 3.36
C SER A 62 4.85 7.87 3.40
N PHE A 63 5.53 8.77 4.12
CA PHE A 63 5.18 10.20 4.14
C PHE A 63 5.34 10.83 2.75
N GLY A 64 6.43 10.49 2.03
CA GLY A 64 6.60 10.88 0.63
C GLY A 64 5.41 10.44 -0.22
N ALA A 65 5.01 9.17 -0.10
CA ALA A 65 3.83 8.64 -0.78
C ALA A 65 2.56 9.44 -0.46
N ALA A 66 2.33 9.76 0.81
CA ALA A 66 1.15 10.51 1.26
C ALA A 66 0.99 11.87 0.56
N LEU A 67 2.10 12.55 0.28
CA LEU A 67 2.11 13.86 -0.40
C LEU A 67 1.62 13.77 -1.87
N ALA A 68 1.69 12.61 -2.51
CA ALA A 68 1.36 12.45 -3.91
C ALA A 68 -0.10 12.06 -4.19
N TYR A 69 -0.81 11.40 -3.28
CA TYR A 69 -2.15 10.87 -3.53
C TYR A 69 -3.16 11.93 -4.01
N LEU A 70 -3.26 13.03 -3.28
CA LEU A 70 -4.23 14.09 -3.62
C LEU A 70 -3.81 14.89 -4.87
N PRO A 71 -2.55 15.36 -5.00
CA PRO A 71 -2.11 16.05 -6.22
C PRO A 71 -2.24 15.19 -7.49
N ALA A 72 -1.89 13.90 -7.42
CA ALA A 72 -2.00 12.99 -8.56
C ALA A 72 -3.45 12.78 -8.99
N GLY A 73 -4.37 12.64 -8.03
CA GLY A 73 -5.81 12.54 -8.30
C GLY A 73 -6.34 13.79 -9.00
N ILE A 74 -6.03 14.98 -8.48
CA ILE A 74 -6.43 16.26 -9.07
C ILE A 74 -5.84 16.42 -10.49
N LEU A 75 -4.56 16.08 -10.67
CA LEU A 75 -3.89 16.16 -11.95
C LEU A 75 -4.51 15.19 -12.97
N SER A 76 -4.82 13.96 -12.55
CA SER A 76 -5.49 12.95 -13.39
C SER A 76 -6.84 13.44 -13.91
N ASP A 77 -7.63 14.10 -13.05
CA ASP A 77 -8.96 14.60 -13.42
C ASP A 77 -8.90 15.78 -14.40
N ARG A 78 -7.79 16.53 -14.39
CA ARG A 78 -7.57 17.67 -15.30
C ARG A 78 -6.91 17.29 -16.63
N MET A 79 -6.22 16.16 -16.68
CA MET A 79 -5.50 15.75 -17.88
C MET A 79 -6.37 15.04 -18.90
N GLN A 80 -6.25 15.43 -20.17
CA GLN A 80 -6.91 14.74 -21.27
C GLN A 80 -6.37 13.32 -21.54
N ARG A 81 -5.17 13.00 -21.07
CA ARG A 81 -4.49 11.73 -21.33
C ARG A 81 -3.90 11.14 -20.03
N PRO A 82 -4.74 10.64 -19.11
CA PRO A 82 -4.29 10.11 -17.81
C PRO A 82 -3.37 8.89 -17.96
N GLY A 83 -3.42 8.16 -19.06
CA GLY A 83 -2.51 7.04 -19.32
C GLY A 83 -1.04 7.46 -19.50
N LYS A 84 -0.76 8.73 -19.87
CA LYS A 84 0.62 9.23 -19.85
C LYS A 84 1.13 9.43 -18.43
N LEU A 85 0.27 9.82 -17.49
CA LEU A 85 0.63 9.90 -16.08
C LEU A 85 0.93 8.51 -15.52
N LEU A 86 0.08 7.52 -15.82
CA LEU A 86 0.33 6.12 -15.41
C LEU A 86 1.64 5.58 -15.99
N LEU A 87 1.95 5.90 -17.24
CA LEU A 87 3.26 5.55 -17.81
C LEU A 87 4.42 6.22 -17.06
N PHE A 88 4.25 7.48 -16.69
CA PHE A 88 5.27 8.23 -15.96
C PHE A 88 5.52 7.67 -14.56
N THR A 89 4.49 7.16 -13.86
CA THR A 89 4.68 6.57 -12.53
C THR A 89 5.58 5.34 -12.56
N PHE A 90 5.49 4.46 -13.59
CA PHE A 90 6.41 3.32 -13.71
C PHE A 90 7.87 3.74 -13.83
N TRP A 91 8.16 4.75 -14.66
CA TRP A 91 9.51 5.27 -14.81
C TRP A 91 9.97 5.99 -13.55
N TRP A 92 9.07 6.71 -12.88
CA TRP A 92 9.38 7.36 -11.62
C TRP A 92 9.74 6.35 -10.53
N VAL A 93 8.92 5.32 -10.34
CA VAL A 93 9.19 4.24 -9.39
C VAL A 93 10.51 3.56 -9.75
N GLY A 94 10.66 3.05 -10.98
CA GLY A 94 11.88 2.37 -11.41
C GLY A 94 13.14 3.22 -11.21
N LEU A 95 13.13 4.47 -11.68
CA LEU A 95 14.27 5.39 -11.53
C LEU A 95 14.52 5.76 -10.06
N GLY A 96 13.48 6.02 -9.29
CA GLY A 96 13.59 6.40 -7.88
C GLY A 96 14.28 5.33 -7.04
N TYR A 97 13.81 4.07 -7.14
CA TYR A 97 14.44 2.96 -6.42
C TYR A 97 15.83 2.60 -6.97
N PHE A 98 16.05 2.74 -8.28
CA PHE A 98 17.38 2.61 -8.85
C PHE A 98 18.35 3.62 -8.25
N LEU A 99 17.99 4.90 -8.21
CA LEU A 99 18.84 5.95 -7.63
C LEU A 99 19.06 5.74 -6.12
N ALA A 100 18.05 5.22 -5.40
CA ALA A 100 18.18 4.90 -3.98
C ALA A 100 19.29 3.86 -3.71
N SER A 101 19.52 2.93 -4.65
CA SER A 101 20.59 1.92 -4.51
C SER A 101 22.00 2.51 -4.50
N PHE A 102 22.21 3.74 -4.97
CA PHE A 102 23.50 4.43 -4.97
C PHE A 102 23.68 5.35 -3.76
N ALA A 103 22.71 5.44 -2.87
CA ALA A 103 22.82 6.29 -1.69
C ALA A 103 24.00 5.89 -0.81
N GLN A 104 24.78 6.89 -0.38
CA GLN A 104 25.99 6.68 0.45
C GLN A 104 25.74 6.96 1.93
N ASN A 105 24.59 7.53 2.28
CA ASN A 105 24.21 7.81 3.66
C ASN A 105 22.70 7.75 3.84
N PHE A 106 22.28 7.68 5.11
CA PHE A 106 20.88 7.55 5.51
C PHE A 106 19.97 8.63 4.91
N TRP A 107 20.37 9.90 4.97
CA TRP A 107 19.49 11.00 4.56
C TRP A 107 19.27 11.06 3.05
N VAL A 108 20.32 10.77 2.27
CA VAL A 108 20.18 10.64 0.81
C VAL A 108 19.27 9.48 0.48
N LEU A 109 19.46 8.31 1.12
CA LEU A 109 18.59 7.14 0.93
C LEU A 109 17.13 7.47 1.27
N ALA A 110 16.88 8.03 2.46
CA ALA A 110 15.53 8.35 2.93
C ALA A 110 14.83 9.35 2.00
N THR A 111 15.55 10.38 1.55
CA THR A 111 14.99 11.39 0.64
C THR A 111 14.63 10.77 -0.73
N VAL A 112 15.53 9.97 -1.30
CA VAL A 112 15.29 9.36 -2.62
C VAL A 112 14.18 8.31 -2.53
N LEU A 113 14.11 7.52 -1.45
CA LEU A 113 13.02 6.58 -1.22
C LEU A 113 11.67 7.30 -1.01
N ALA A 114 11.63 8.41 -0.27
CA ALA A 114 10.44 9.24 -0.13
C ALA A 114 9.94 9.75 -1.50
N MET A 115 10.86 10.23 -2.34
CA MET A 115 10.54 10.65 -3.70
C MET A 115 10.07 9.48 -4.58
N ALA A 116 10.66 8.30 -4.44
CA ALA A 116 10.23 7.08 -5.16
C ALA A 116 8.81 6.68 -4.75
N GLY A 117 8.49 6.73 -3.44
CA GLY A 117 7.16 6.48 -2.90
C GLY A 117 6.08 7.43 -3.45
N MET A 118 6.44 8.69 -3.80
CA MET A 118 5.50 9.59 -4.48
C MET A 118 5.07 9.04 -5.86
N GLY A 119 5.98 8.41 -6.60
CA GLY A 119 5.68 7.79 -7.90
C GLY A 119 4.70 6.63 -7.76
N ASP A 120 4.93 5.78 -6.75
CA ASP A 120 4.06 4.68 -6.40
C ASP A 120 2.65 5.16 -6.01
N ALA A 121 2.56 6.06 -5.04
CA ALA A 121 1.30 6.61 -4.57
C ALA A 121 0.48 7.31 -5.66
N ALA A 122 1.15 7.99 -6.59
CA ALA A 122 0.49 8.67 -7.70
C ALA A 122 -0.26 7.70 -8.63
N TRP A 123 0.21 6.46 -8.78
CA TRP A 123 -0.45 5.43 -9.57
C TRP A 123 -1.90 5.17 -9.13
N HIS A 124 -2.13 5.03 -7.83
CA HIS A 124 -3.39 4.52 -7.28
C HIS A 124 -4.62 5.38 -7.64
N PRO A 125 -4.66 6.71 -7.40
CA PRO A 125 -5.82 7.51 -7.75
C PRO A 125 -6.04 7.61 -9.26
N ILE A 126 -4.97 7.55 -10.06
CA ILE A 126 -5.07 7.62 -11.52
C ILE A 126 -5.67 6.32 -12.08
N ALA A 127 -5.16 5.15 -11.65
CA ALA A 127 -5.60 3.84 -12.11
C ALA A 127 -7.02 3.52 -11.63
N THR A 128 -7.33 3.73 -10.36
CA THR A 128 -8.67 3.52 -9.79
C THR A 128 -9.70 4.45 -10.40
N GLY A 129 -9.35 5.72 -10.64
CA GLY A 129 -10.19 6.67 -11.35
C GLY A 129 -10.49 6.23 -12.77
N ALA A 130 -9.49 5.74 -13.52
CA ALA A 130 -9.68 5.20 -14.87
C ALA A 130 -10.60 3.97 -14.88
N LEU A 131 -10.44 3.06 -13.92
CA LEU A 131 -11.31 1.89 -13.77
C LEU A 131 -12.75 2.28 -13.42
N ALA A 132 -12.94 3.16 -12.45
CA ALA A 132 -14.27 3.62 -12.04
C ALA A 132 -15.04 4.27 -13.22
N ARG A 133 -14.35 5.03 -14.07
CA ARG A 133 -14.91 5.62 -15.30
C ARG A 133 -15.27 4.55 -16.35
N ARG A 134 -14.41 3.56 -16.51
CA ARG A 134 -14.61 2.51 -17.52
C ARG A 134 -15.69 1.51 -17.14
N PHE A 135 -15.90 1.26 -15.84
CA PHE A 135 -16.83 0.26 -15.31
C PHE A 135 -17.90 0.87 -14.39
N PRO A 136 -18.73 1.81 -14.87
CA PRO A 136 -19.64 2.57 -14.00
C PRO A 136 -20.67 1.69 -13.27
N THR A 137 -21.10 0.56 -13.88
CA THR A 137 -22.07 -0.38 -13.32
C THR A 137 -21.45 -1.53 -12.52
N ARG A 138 -20.12 -1.72 -12.58
CA ARG A 138 -19.39 -2.83 -11.94
C ARG A 138 -18.11 -2.34 -11.27
N LYS A 139 -18.14 -1.15 -10.68
CA LYS A 139 -16.95 -0.50 -10.05
C LYS A 139 -16.28 -1.41 -9.03
N GLY A 140 -17.05 -2.00 -8.12
CA GLY A 140 -16.52 -2.86 -7.06
C GLY A 140 -15.74 -4.06 -7.60
N LEU A 141 -16.27 -4.75 -8.62
CA LEU A 141 -15.57 -5.87 -9.27
C LEU A 141 -14.27 -5.40 -9.95
N ALA A 142 -14.32 -4.28 -10.66
CA ALA A 142 -13.17 -3.75 -11.38
C ALA A 142 -12.04 -3.34 -10.43
N LEU A 143 -12.38 -2.67 -9.35
CA LEU A 143 -11.42 -2.27 -8.31
C LEU A 143 -10.91 -3.48 -7.52
N GLY A 144 -11.76 -4.48 -7.27
CA GLY A 144 -11.35 -5.72 -6.60
C GLY A 144 -10.31 -6.50 -7.41
N ILE A 145 -10.51 -6.67 -8.73
CA ILE A 145 -9.52 -7.31 -9.60
C ILE A 145 -8.22 -6.51 -9.65
N HIS A 146 -8.31 -5.18 -9.69
CA HIS A 146 -7.16 -4.31 -9.63
C HIS A 146 -6.37 -4.47 -8.32
N ALA A 147 -7.06 -4.55 -7.19
CA ALA A 147 -6.46 -4.73 -5.87
C ALA A 147 -5.68 -6.05 -5.73
N VAL A 148 -6.09 -7.10 -6.46
CA VAL A 148 -5.32 -8.36 -6.50
C VAL A 148 -3.88 -8.13 -6.97
N GLY A 149 -3.65 -7.19 -7.90
CA GLY A 149 -2.31 -6.84 -8.35
C GLY A 149 -1.41 -6.36 -7.20
N GLY A 150 -1.85 -5.38 -6.42
CA GLY A 150 -1.12 -4.90 -5.24
C GLY A 150 -0.88 -6.00 -4.21
N THR A 151 -1.93 -6.80 -3.91
CA THR A 151 -1.78 -7.95 -3.01
C THR A 151 -0.71 -8.95 -3.47
N LEU A 152 -0.66 -9.24 -4.77
CA LEU A 152 0.38 -10.13 -5.32
C LEU A 152 1.77 -9.51 -5.19
N ALA A 153 1.92 -8.19 -5.31
CA ALA A 153 3.19 -7.51 -5.04
C ALA A 153 3.60 -7.65 -3.57
N GLU A 154 2.67 -7.42 -2.63
CA GLU A 154 2.91 -7.57 -1.18
C GLU A 154 3.30 -9.01 -0.77
N VAL A 155 2.91 -10.02 -1.55
CA VAL A 155 3.27 -11.43 -1.30
C VAL A 155 4.58 -11.81 -1.99
N PHE A 156 4.68 -11.56 -3.30
CA PHE A 156 5.78 -12.10 -4.09
C PHE A 156 7.05 -11.26 -4.00
N SER A 157 6.95 -9.94 -3.85
CA SER A 157 8.14 -9.10 -3.80
C SER A 157 9.01 -9.39 -2.57
N PRO A 158 8.49 -9.44 -1.32
CA PRO A 158 9.29 -9.83 -0.17
C PRO A 158 9.87 -11.24 -0.28
N LEU A 159 9.10 -12.19 -0.83
CA LEU A 159 9.58 -13.56 -1.04
C LEU A 159 10.79 -13.60 -1.99
N VAL A 160 10.68 -12.93 -3.13
CA VAL A 160 11.79 -12.85 -4.12
C VAL A 160 12.97 -12.10 -3.54
N VAL A 161 12.74 -10.98 -2.87
CA VAL A 161 13.82 -10.20 -2.25
C VAL A 161 14.52 -10.97 -1.13
N GLY A 162 13.79 -11.76 -0.34
CA GLY A 162 14.39 -12.63 0.67
C GLY A 162 15.36 -13.65 0.05
N ILE A 163 15.00 -14.23 -1.10
CA ILE A 163 15.90 -15.11 -1.87
C ILE A 163 17.09 -14.34 -2.43
N LEU A 164 16.87 -13.15 -3.00
CA LEU A 164 17.96 -12.34 -3.54
C LEU A 164 18.96 -11.94 -2.45
N LEU A 165 18.48 -11.53 -1.27
CA LEU A 165 19.34 -11.15 -0.13
C LEU A 165 20.15 -12.32 0.44
N SER A 166 19.82 -13.58 0.14
CA SER A 166 20.64 -14.73 0.54
C SER A 166 21.87 -14.93 -0.34
N VAL A 167 21.90 -14.30 -1.52
CA VAL A 167 22.96 -14.50 -2.53
C VAL A 167 23.63 -13.20 -2.99
N MET A 168 23.06 -12.05 -2.65
CA MET A 168 23.59 -10.74 -3.02
C MET A 168 23.31 -9.66 -1.98
N GLU A 169 24.06 -8.56 -2.06
CA GLU A 169 23.85 -7.40 -1.18
C GLU A 169 22.56 -6.63 -1.50
N TRP A 170 22.08 -5.85 -0.55
CA TRP A 170 20.81 -5.09 -0.64
C TRP A 170 20.74 -4.14 -1.84
N ARG A 171 21.87 -3.52 -2.25
CA ARG A 171 21.89 -2.62 -3.42
C ARG A 171 21.55 -3.35 -4.70
N SER A 172 22.16 -4.51 -4.92
CA SER A 172 21.89 -5.37 -6.08
C SER A 172 20.47 -5.93 -6.05
N ALA A 173 19.98 -6.36 -4.88
CA ALA A 173 18.60 -6.81 -4.72
C ALA A 173 17.59 -5.68 -5.00
N LEU A 174 17.87 -4.45 -4.54
CA LEU A 174 17.04 -3.28 -4.85
C LEU A 174 17.07 -2.93 -6.34
N GLN A 175 18.24 -2.99 -7.00
CA GLN A 175 18.36 -2.77 -8.45
C GLN A 175 17.57 -3.81 -9.25
N LEU A 176 17.56 -5.07 -8.84
CA LEU A 176 16.74 -6.10 -9.51
C LEU A 176 15.24 -5.90 -9.25
N SER A 177 14.86 -5.35 -8.10
CA SER A 177 13.45 -5.10 -7.78
C SER A 177 12.79 -4.03 -8.65
N ILE A 178 13.56 -3.24 -9.43
CA ILE A 178 13.01 -2.25 -10.36
C ILE A 178 12.58 -2.86 -11.71
N LEU A 179 12.95 -4.10 -11.99
CA LEU A 179 12.64 -4.73 -13.29
C LEU A 179 11.13 -4.79 -13.59
N PRO A 180 10.25 -5.20 -12.64
CA PRO A 180 8.81 -5.21 -12.91
C PRO A 180 8.24 -3.85 -13.32
N PRO A 181 8.46 -2.73 -12.61
CA PRO A 181 7.97 -1.43 -13.05
C PRO A 181 8.59 -0.98 -14.38
N LEU A 182 9.88 -1.23 -14.64
CA LEU A 182 10.49 -0.85 -15.91
C LEU A 182 9.92 -1.65 -17.10
N ILE A 183 9.79 -2.97 -16.96
CA ILE A 183 9.18 -3.85 -17.98
C ILE A 183 7.74 -3.39 -18.25
N MET A 184 6.99 -3.12 -17.18
CA MET A 184 5.61 -2.66 -17.31
C MET A 184 5.52 -1.27 -17.95
N GLY A 185 6.46 -0.37 -17.67
CA GLY A 185 6.59 0.92 -18.35
C GLY A 185 6.73 0.77 -19.86
N VAL A 186 7.59 -0.15 -20.33
CA VAL A 186 7.75 -0.47 -21.75
C VAL A 186 6.45 -1.03 -22.35
N VAL A 187 5.81 -1.99 -21.66
CA VAL A 187 4.53 -2.57 -22.09
C VAL A 187 3.45 -1.49 -22.14
N PHE A 188 3.35 -0.68 -21.07
CA PHE A 188 2.31 0.33 -20.92
C PHE A 188 2.45 1.48 -21.92
N TYR A 189 3.64 1.73 -22.43
CA TYR A 189 3.86 2.72 -23.49
C TYR A 189 2.95 2.49 -24.71
N LYS A 190 2.70 1.21 -25.08
CA LYS A 190 1.78 0.84 -26.17
C LYS A 190 0.32 1.18 -25.86
N PHE A 191 -0.06 1.14 -24.57
CA PHE A 191 -1.45 1.26 -24.12
C PHE A 191 -1.79 2.64 -23.52
N ARG A 192 -0.83 3.55 -23.40
CA ARG A 192 -0.99 4.86 -22.74
C ARG A 192 -2.13 5.73 -23.27
N ASN A 193 -2.52 5.52 -24.53
CA ASN A 193 -3.62 6.26 -25.17
C ASN A 193 -4.98 5.53 -25.05
N ALA A 194 -5.00 4.28 -24.59
CA ALA A 194 -6.22 3.49 -24.43
C ALA A 194 -6.96 3.75 -23.10
N ILE A 195 -6.34 4.51 -22.19
CA ILE A 195 -6.92 4.83 -20.88
C ILE A 195 -8.04 5.86 -21.05
N PRO A 196 -9.23 5.63 -20.48
CA PRO A 196 -10.37 6.53 -20.64
C PRO A 196 -10.08 7.95 -20.16
N ILE A 197 -10.48 8.93 -20.96
CA ILE A 197 -10.37 10.35 -20.63
C ILE A 197 -11.38 10.69 -19.53
N SER A 198 -10.99 11.56 -18.61
CA SER A 198 -11.90 12.10 -17.60
C SER A 198 -12.94 13.02 -18.27
N THR A 199 -14.22 12.66 -18.13
CA THR A 199 -15.35 13.51 -18.54
C THR A 199 -16.02 14.18 -17.35
N THR A 200 -15.57 13.87 -16.13
CA THR A 200 -16.15 14.40 -14.90
C THR A 200 -15.60 15.79 -14.59
N SER A 201 -16.49 16.70 -14.23
CA SER A 201 -16.10 18.01 -13.69
C SER A 201 -15.15 17.84 -12.49
N SER A 202 -14.05 18.55 -12.52
CA SER A 202 -13.09 18.60 -11.40
C SER A 202 -13.82 18.91 -10.08
N ILE A 203 -13.35 18.33 -8.99
CA ILE A 203 -13.88 18.62 -7.65
C ILE A 203 -13.83 20.14 -7.43
N SER A 204 -14.99 20.74 -7.14
CA SER A 204 -15.04 22.16 -6.83
C SER A 204 -14.36 22.42 -5.47
N LYS A 205 -13.77 23.60 -5.30
CA LYS A 205 -13.20 24.01 -3.99
C LYS A 205 -14.23 23.87 -2.85
N VAL A 206 -15.50 24.18 -3.14
CA VAL A 206 -16.61 24.09 -2.18
C VAL A 206 -16.85 22.65 -1.73
N ASP A 207 -16.75 21.70 -2.64
CA ASP A 207 -16.96 20.28 -2.33
C ASP A 207 -15.81 19.69 -1.51
N LEU A 208 -14.58 20.10 -1.80
CA LEU A 208 -13.41 19.71 -1.00
C LEU A 208 -13.49 20.28 0.42
N VAL A 209 -13.84 21.55 0.56
CA VAL A 209 -14.02 22.19 1.88
C VAL A 209 -15.13 21.50 2.66
N ARG A 210 -16.27 21.18 2.02
CA ARG A 210 -17.37 20.46 2.66
C ARG A 210 -16.95 19.05 3.13
N LEU A 211 -16.19 18.33 2.31
CA LEU A 211 -15.63 17.03 2.68
C LEU A 211 -14.73 17.17 3.91
N LEU A 212 -13.73 18.04 3.87
CA LEU A 212 -12.81 18.28 4.99
C LEU A 212 -13.56 18.67 6.27
N ARG A 213 -14.56 19.55 6.15
CA ARG A 213 -15.40 19.98 7.29
C ARG A 213 -16.20 18.83 7.90
N SER A 214 -16.62 17.83 7.13
CA SER A 214 -17.30 16.65 7.68
C SER A 214 -16.37 15.83 8.58
N TRP A 215 -15.09 15.76 8.23
CA TRP A 215 -14.06 15.03 8.99
C TRP A 215 -13.60 15.76 10.26
N THR A 216 -13.83 17.07 10.39
CA THR A 216 -13.55 17.82 11.65
C THR A 216 -14.66 17.70 12.70
N THR A 217 -15.74 16.98 12.42
CA THR A 217 -16.76 16.67 13.43
C THR A 217 -16.22 15.66 14.47
N PRO A 218 -16.78 15.60 15.71
CA PRO A 218 -16.32 14.60 16.70
C PRO A 218 -16.35 13.16 16.19
N LYS A 219 -17.36 12.80 15.39
CA LYS A 219 -17.44 11.47 14.76
C LYS A 219 -16.37 11.29 13.68
N GLY A 220 -16.10 12.31 12.87
CA GLY A 220 -15.04 12.29 11.85
C GLY A 220 -13.66 12.18 12.49
N LEU A 221 -13.38 12.98 13.52
CA LEU A 221 -12.12 12.94 14.25
C LEU A 221 -11.90 11.56 14.92
N ALA A 222 -12.93 11.00 15.55
CA ALA A 222 -12.84 9.66 16.13
C ALA A 222 -12.51 8.60 15.06
N LEU A 223 -13.08 8.72 13.87
CA LEU A 223 -12.82 7.80 12.77
C LEU A 223 -11.40 8.00 12.20
N ILE A 224 -10.94 9.26 12.02
CA ILE A 224 -9.55 9.56 11.64
C ILE A 224 -8.58 8.91 12.64
N THR A 225 -8.78 9.15 13.95
CA THR A 225 -7.94 8.56 14.99
C THR A 225 -7.92 7.05 14.91
N ALA A 226 -9.10 6.41 14.76
CA ALA A 226 -9.18 4.96 14.65
C ALA A 226 -8.43 4.42 13.43
N ILE A 227 -8.58 5.06 12.27
CA ILE A 227 -7.93 4.65 11.01
C ILE A 227 -6.42 4.85 11.10
N THR A 228 -5.96 6.00 11.58
CA THR A 228 -4.53 6.30 11.70
C THR A 228 -3.84 5.40 12.73
N THR A 229 -4.44 5.20 13.90
CA THR A 229 -3.89 4.31 14.94
C THR A 229 -3.83 2.85 14.46
N TYR A 230 -4.86 2.40 13.75
CA TYR A 230 -4.86 1.08 13.10
C TYR A 230 -3.69 0.95 12.13
N ASN A 231 -3.50 1.93 11.24
CA ASN A 231 -2.43 1.87 10.26
C ASN A 231 -1.05 1.99 10.92
N MET A 232 -0.92 2.80 11.99
CA MET A 232 0.30 2.83 12.81
C MET A 232 0.65 1.44 13.35
N ALA A 233 -0.33 0.70 13.88
CA ALA A 233 -0.10 -0.65 14.38
C ALA A 233 0.32 -1.62 13.26
N LEU A 234 -0.32 -1.53 12.08
CA LEU A 234 0.03 -2.34 10.92
C LEU A 234 1.46 -2.06 10.45
N ILE A 235 1.79 -0.77 10.23
CA ILE A 235 3.13 -0.37 9.77
C ILE A 235 4.19 -0.70 10.83
N ALA A 236 3.89 -0.53 12.12
CA ALA A 236 4.78 -0.93 13.21
C ALA A 236 5.15 -2.41 13.11
N LEU A 237 4.16 -3.30 12.99
CA LEU A 237 4.41 -4.74 12.85
C LEU A 237 5.14 -5.06 11.53
N MET A 238 4.77 -4.45 10.42
CA MET A 238 5.44 -4.67 9.14
C MET A 238 6.91 -4.23 9.17
N THR A 239 7.23 -3.16 9.90
CA THR A 239 8.59 -2.65 10.04
C THR A 239 9.46 -3.53 10.93
N ILE A 240 8.94 -3.91 12.11
CA ILE A 240 9.76 -4.59 13.12
C ILE A 240 9.81 -6.10 12.93
N SER A 241 8.75 -6.73 12.35
CA SER A 241 8.67 -8.19 12.28
C SER A 241 9.81 -8.84 11.50
N PRO A 242 10.25 -8.35 10.33
CA PRO A 242 11.40 -8.94 9.63
C PRO A 242 12.70 -8.86 10.45
N LEU A 243 12.89 -7.75 11.18
CA LEU A 243 14.03 -7.58 12.06
C LEU A 243 13.96 -8.53 13.26
N PHE A 244 12.79 -8.63 13.88
CA PHE A 244 12.55 -9.50 15.03
C PHE A 244 12.77 -10.98 14.69
N VAL A 245 12.20 -11.48 13.58
CA VAL A 245 12.37 -12.90 13.23
C VAL A 245 13.81 -13.23 12.85
N GLN A 246 14.58 -12.29 12.32
CA GLN A 246 15.99 -12.50 12.00
C GLN A 246 16.86 -12.44 13.27
N ARG A 247 16.66 -11.49 14.17
CA ARG A 247 17.49 -11.30 15.37
C ARG A 247 17.13 -12.25 16.50
N GLU A 248 15.83 -12.37 16.81
CA GLU A 248 15.37 -13.13 17.98
C GLU A 248 15.08 -14.61 17.67
N LEU A 249 14.58 -14.90 16.45
CA LEU A 249 14.26 -16.27 16.04
C LEU A 249 15.35 -16.93 15.19
N GLY A 250 16.41 -16.18 14.82
CA GLY A 250 17.52 -16.68 14.02
C GLY A 250 17.18 -17.01 12.57
N TYR A 251 16.09 -16.45 12.03
CA TYR A 251 15.69 -16.71 10.65
C TYR A 251 16.69 -16.10 9.66
N SER A 252 16.99 -16.86 8.60
CA SER A 252 17.67 -16.32 7.44
C SER A 252 16.81 -15.27 6.72
N THR A 253 17.41 -14.49 5.82
CA THR A 253 16.68 -13.50 5.02
C THR A 253 15.60 -14.14 4.15
N SER A 254 15.85 -15.35 3.63
CA SER A 254 14.86 -16.13 2.86
C SER A 254 13.68 -16.59 3.71
N GLU A 255 13.93 -17.06 4.94
CA GLU A 255 12.89 -17.47 5.88
C GLU A 255 12.07 -16.26 6.35
N ALA A 256 12.71 -15.11 6.59
CA ALA A 256 12.01 -13.86 6.89
C ALA A 256 11.14 -13.40 5.70
N GLY A 257 11.60 -13.58 4.46
CA GLY A 257 10.81 -13.33 3.25
C GLY A 257 9.58 -14.25 3.16
N LEU A 258 9.74 -15.53 3.43
CA LEU A 258 8.64 -16.49 3.46
C LEU A 258 7.65 -16.17 4.59
N PHE A 259 8.15 -15.84 5.77
CA PHE A 259 7.35 -15.40 6.92
C PHE A 259 6.45 -14.22 6.55
N PHE A 260 7.04 -13.17 5.95
CA PHE A 260 6.31 -11.97 5.54
C PHE A 260 5.28 -12.28 4.43
N ALA A 261 5.69 -13.05 3.43
CA ALA A 261 4.81 -13.46 2.33
C ALA A 261 3.60 -14.28 2.83
N LEU A 262 3.80 -15.20 3.78
CA LEU A 262 2.71 -15.97 4.38
C LEU A 262 1.75 -15.07 5.16
N ALA A 263 2.25 -14.12 5.95
CA ALA A 263 1.42 -13.18 6.68
C ALA A 263 0.54 -12.34 5.73
N MET A 264 1.13 -11.82 4.65
CA MET A 264 0.40 -11.06 3.64
C MET A 264 -0.59 -11.92 2.84
N LEU A 265 -0.21 -13.13 2.45
CA LEU A 265 -1.09 -14.05 1.70
C LEU A 265 -2.32 -14.44 2.54
N ILE A 266 -2.13 -14.83 3.80
CA ILE A 266 -3.22 -15.15 4.72
C ILE A 266 -4.10 -13.90 4.91
N GLY A 267 -3.45 -12.75 5.16
CA GLY A 267 -4.12 -11.47 5.31
C GLY A 267 -5.00 -11.11 4.11
N ALA A 268 -4.45 -11.20 2.92
CA ALA A 268 -5.15 -10.84 1.68
C ALA A 268 -6.33 -11.78 1.39
N THR A 269 -6.13 -13.08 1.53
CA THR A 269 -7.18 -14.10 1.25
C THR A 269 -8.36 -14.01 2.24
N GLY A 270 -8.10 -13.58 3.47
CA GLY A 270 -9.13 -13.39 4.48
C GLY A 270 -9.95 -12.10 4.36
N GLN A 271 -9.45 -11.07 3.66
CA GLN A 271 -10.14 -9.78 3.52
C GLN A 271 -11.59 -9.88 3.01
N PRO A 272 -11.91 -10.65 1.94
CA PRO A 272 -13.29 -10.76 1.47
C PRO A 272 -14.22 -11.41 2.50
N LEU A 273 -13.70 -12.35 3.29
CA LEU A 273 -14.45 -13.04 4.32
C LEU A 273 -14.80 -12.11 5.47
N VAL A 274 -13.78 -11.41 5.97
CA VAL A 274 -13.92 -10.41 7.05
C VAL A 274 -14.77 -9.22 6.59
N GLY A 275 -14.66 -8.80 5.32
CA GLY A 275 -15.55 -7.81 4.72
C GLY A 275 -17.01 -8.23 4.79
N ARG A 276 -17.35 -9.47 4.38
CA ARG A 276 -18.71 -10.02 4.48
C ARG A 276 -19.21 -10.11 5.92
N TRP A 277 -18.36 -10.53 6.86
CA TRP A 277 -18.71 -10.55 8.28
C TRP A 277 -18.98 -9.15 8.80
N SER A 278 -18.14 -8.18 8.43
CA SER A 278 -18.32 -6.78 8.83
C SER A 278 -19.64 -6.18 8.34
N ASP A 279 -20.10 -6.57 7.16
CA ASP A 279 -21.41 -6.16 6.65
C ASP A 279 -22.59 -6.75 7.45
N ARG A 280 -22.43 -7.96 8.05
CA ARG A 280 -23.47 -8.66 8.80
C ARG A 280 -23.51 -8.32 10.29
N ILE A 281 -22.36 -8.33 10.97
CA ILE A 281 -22.27 -8.16 12.43
C ILE A 281 -21.90 -6.73 12.83
N GLY A 282 -21.59 -5.90 11.86
CA GLY A 282 -21.25 -4.47 12.03
C GLY A 282 -19.75 -4.21 11.97
N ARG A 283 -19.36 -3.24 11.12
CA ARG A 283 -17.97 -2.89 10.83
C ARG A 283 -17.16 -2.53 12.07
N ARG A 284 -17.76 -1.74 13.00
CA ARG A 284 -17.12 -1.34 14.26
C ARG A 284 -16.76 -2.54 15.15
N ARG A 285 -17.63 -3.55 15.23
CA ARG A 285 -17.37 -4.75 16.06
C ARG A 285 -16.21 -5.55 15.50
N VAL A 286 -16.22 -5.80 14.17
CA VAL A 286 -15.14 -6.53 13.49
C VAL A 286 -13.82 -5.80 13.67
N PHE A 287 -13.81 -4.48 13.52
CA PHE A 287 -12.63 -3.64 13.70
C PHE A 287 -12.07 -3.76 15.13
N ILE A 288 -12.89 -3.56 16.16
CA ILE A 288 -12.44 -3.59 17.57
C ILE A 288 -11.95 -5.01 17.95
N CYS A 289 -12.72 -6.05 17.61
CA CYS A 289 -12.31 -7.43 17.91
C CYS A 289 -11.02 -7.80 17.17
N GLY A 290 -10.89 -7.43 15.91
CA GLY A 290 -9.67 -7.68 15.12
C GLY A 290 -8.45 -7.01 15.73
N LEU A 291 -8.54 -5.74 16.11
CA LEU A 291 -7.44 -5.04 16.79
C LEU A 291 -7.08 -5.68 18.13
N ALA A 292 -8.09 -6.05 18.93
CA ALA A 292 -7.85 -6.69 20.23
C ALA A 292 -7.14 -8.04 20.08
N ILE A 293 -7.57 -8.87 19.11
CA ILE A 293 -6.94 -10.18 18.86
C ILE A 293 -5.53 -9.98 18.28
N ALA A 294 -5.34 -9.08 17.32
CA ALA A 294 -4.02 -8.80 16.78
C ALA A 294 -3.06 -8.28 17.85
N GLY A 295 -3.53 -7.38 18.72
CA GLY A 295 -2.75 -6.88 19.84
C GLY A 295 -2.37 -7.98 20.85
N ALA A 296 -3.33 -8.86 21.20
CA ALA A 296 -3.06 -10.02 22.05
C ALA A 296 -2.01 -10.97 21.43
N CYS A 297 -2.13 -11.25 20.12
CA CYS A 297 -1.14 -12.05 19.41
C CYS A 297 0.25 -11.39 19.41
N ALA A 298 0.33 -10.07 19.16
CA ALA A 298 1.59 -9.36 19.21
C ALA A 298 2.24 -9.40 20.59
N LEU A 299 1.46 -9.16 21.67
CA LEU A 299 1.94 -9.25 23.04
C LEU A 299 2.39 -10.67 23.43
N LEU A 300 1.69 -11.70 22.96
CA LEU A 300 2.11 -13.09 23.18
C LEU A 300 3.44 -13.38 22.47
N ALA A 301 3.59 -12.93 21.23
CA ALA A 301 4.82 -13.15 20.45
C ALA A 301 6.03 -12.47 21.10
N THR A 302 5.88 -11.23 21.57
CA THR A 302 6.98 -10.47 22.21
C THR A 302 7.23 -10.92 23.64
N GLY A 303 6.20 -11.32 24.39
CA GLY A 303 6.35 -11.82 25.75
C GLY A 303 7.00 -13.23 25.85
N PHE A 304 6.95 -14.01 24.76
CA PHE A 304 7.52 -15.36 24.69
C PHE A 304 8.29 -15.59 23.37
N PRO A 305 9.38 -14.83 23.13
CA PRO A 305 10.01 -14.80 21.82
C PRO A 305 10.64 -16.13 21.38
N GLN A 306 11.06 -16.97 22.31
CA GLN A 306 11.80 -18.20 22.02
C GLN A 306 10.91 -19.46 21.93
N GLN A 307 9.61 -19.31 21.86
CA GLN A 307 8.71 -20.47 21.73
C GLN A 307 8.52 -20.86 20.26
N GLY A 308 8.41 -22.15 19.98
CA GLY A 308 8.25 -22.64 18.60
C GLY A 308 7.00 -22.15 17.87
N TRP A 309 6.01 -21.62 18.59
CA TRP A 309 4.79 -21.04 18.03
C TRP A 309 4.86 -19.52 17.77
N THR A 310 5.93 -18.83 18.23
CA THR A 310 6.03 -17.35 18.20
C THR A 310 5.87 -16.78 16.79
N ALA A 311 6.56 -17.34 15.80
CA ALA A 311 6.44 -16.90 14.41
C ALA A 311 5.00 -17.06 13.87
N GLY A 312 4.33 -18.17 14.21
CA GLY A 312 2.93 -18.40 13.79
C GLY A 312 1.96 -17.38 14.39
N VAL A 313 2.14 -17.03 15.65
CA VAL A 313 1.31 -16.02 16.34
C VAL A 313 1.58 -14.61 15.78
N LEU A 314 2.83 -14.31 15.44
CA LEU A 314 3.18 -13.03 14.81
C LEU A 314 2.60 -12.93 13.39
N ILE A 315 2.64 -14.02 12.60
CA ILE A 315 1.94 -14.11 11.31
C ILE A 315 0.44 -13.85 11.52
N ALA A 316 -0.18 -14.45 12.54
CA ALA A 316 -1.59 -14.24 12.84
C ALA A 316 -1.89 -12.77 13.18
N ALA A 317 -1.05 -12.10 13.99
CA ALA A 317 -1.19 -10.68 14.31
C ALA A 317 -1.19 -9.81 13.04
N MET A 318 -0.21 -10.00 12.17
CA MET A 318 -0.09 -9.26 10.90
C MET A 318 -1.27 -9.55 9.97
N ALA A 319 -1.61 -10.83 9.77
CA ALA A 319 -2.72 -11.25 8.92
C ALA A 319 -4.06 -10.67 9.38
N ILE A 320 -4.32 -10.64 10.70
CA ILE A 320 -5.55 -10.07 11.27
C ILE A 320 -5.63 -8.56 10.99
N LEU A 321 -4.54 -7.80 11.12
CA LEU A 321 -4.53 -6.40 10.77
C LEU A 321 -4.82 -6.19 9.27
N VAL A 322 -4.24 -7.02 8.41
CA VAL A 322 -4.54 -6.99 6.96
C VAL A 322 -6.00 -7.35 6.69
N PHE A 323 -6.59 -8.35 7.37
CA PHE A 323 -8.02 -8.69 7.25
C PHE A 323 -8.92 -7.49 7.53
N VAL A 324 -8.64 -6.77 8.60
CA VAL A 324 -9.47 -5.67 9.11
C VAL A 324 -9.45 -4.46 8.18
N ARG A 325 -8.43 -4.33 7.31
CA ARG A 325 -8.28 -3.22 6.36
C ARG A 325 -9.55 -2.98 5.52
N SER A 326 -10.21 -4.06 5.07
CA SER A 326 -11.47 -3.94 4.33
C SER A 326 -12.60 -3.26 5.13
N SER A 327 -12.70 -3.57 6.42
CA SER A 327 -13.69 -2.95 7.32
C SER A 327 -13.37 -1.49 7.60
N VAL A 328 -12.09 -1.14 7.73
CA VAL A 328 -11.60 0.23 7.93
C VAL A 328 -11.97 1.12 6.74
N LEU A 329 -11.62 0.67 5.53
CA LEU A 329 -11.93 1.41 4.30
C LEU A 329 -13.44 1.57 4.10
N ALA A 330 -14.20 0.51 4.40
CA ALA A 330 -15.65 0.57 4.31
C ALA A 330 -16.29 1.53 5.33
N MET A 331 -15.77 1.63 6.57
CA MET A 331 -16.23 2.63 7.54
C MET A 331 -16.00 4.05 7.04
N ALA A 332 -14.88 4.31 6.39
CA ALA A 332 -14.56 5.62 5.82
C ALA A 332 -15.51 5.99 4.68
N VAL A 333 -15.79 5.05 3.77
CA VAL A 333 -16.74 5.26 2.66
C VAL A 333 -18.16 5.47 3.19
N ASP A 334 -18.62 4.66 4.15
CA ASP A 334 -19.94 4.82 4.77
C ASP A 334 -20.10 6.18 5.47
N PHE A 335 -19.02 6.70 6.08
CA PHE A 335 -19.04 8.00 6.74
C PHE A 335 -19.22 9.14 5.74
N SER A 336 -18.54 9.10 4.59
CA SER A 336 -18.60 10.18 3.59
C SER A 336 -19.91 10.24 2.81
N ARG A 337 -20.62 9.12 2.67
CA ARG A 337 -21.88 8.92 1.92
C ARG A 337 -21.91 9.44 0.47
N GLN A 338 -20.94 10.23 0.06
CA GLN A 338 -20.80 10.82 -1.27
C GLN A 338 -19.30 10.91 -1.59
N ARG A 339 -18.89 10.63 -2.85
CA ARG A 339 -17.51 10.80 -3.35
C ARG A 339 -16.50 9.78 -2.78
N GLU A 340 -16.77 8.53 -3.03
CA GLU A 340 -15.95 7.39 -2.59
C GLU A 340 -14.46 7.55 -2.95
N ALA A 341 -14.15 7.93 -4.19
CA ALA A 341 -12.76 8.04 -4.65
C ALA A 341 -11.96 9.15 -3.92
N THR A 342 -12.56 10.33 -3.74
CA THR A 342 -11.90 11.43 -2.98
C THR A 342 -11.72 11.06 -1.52
N THR A 343 -12.70 10.38 -0.93
CA THR A 343 -12.64 9.89 0.45
C THR A 343 -11.50 8.88 0.61
N LEU A 344 -11.41 7.90 -0.28
CA LEU A 344 -10.34 6.91 -0.25
C LEU A 344 -8.97 7.57 -0.44
N GLY A 345 -8.84 8.53 -1.37
CA GLY A 345 -7.60 9.30 -1.52
C GLY A 345 -7.20 10.05 -0.26
N PHE A 346 -8.16 10.69 0.42
CA PHE A 346 -7.91 11.35 1.71
C PHE A 346 -7.49 10.34 2.80
N ILE A 347 -8.16 9.19 2.87
CA ILE A 347 -7.86 8.14 3.84
C ILE A 347 -6.47 7.52 3.59
N PHE A 348 -6.12 7.23 2.34
CA PHE A 348 -4.77 6.76 2.01
C PHE A 348 -3.70 7.78 2.38
N ALA A 349 -3.93 9.08 2.11
CA ALA A 349 -3.02 10.13 2.55
C ALA A 349 -2.86 10.19 4.08
N LEU A 350 -3.93 9.94 4.85
CA LEU A 350 -3.85 9.84 6.31
C LEU A 350 -3.13 8.57 6.76
N MET A 351 -3.41 7.44 6.13
CA MET A 351 -2.79 6.15 6.46
C MET A 351 -1.28 6.19 6.22
N ASP A 352 -0.85 6.67 5.06
CA ASP A 352 0.57 6.72 4.69
C ASP A 352 1.28 7.97 5.23
N GLY A 353 0.54 9.01 5.60
CA GLY A 353 1.09 10.19 6.28
C GLY A 353 1.21 9.97 7.79
N VAL A 354 0.10 10.13 8.50
CA VAL A 354 0.09 10.03 9.97
C VAL A 354 0.29 8.59 10.44
N GLY A 355 -0.34 7.63 9.77
CA GLY A 355 -0.21 6.21 10.12
C GLY A 355 1.21 5.65 9.97
N ALA A 356 2.01 6.23 9.06
CA ALA A 356 3.42 5.86 8.89
C ALA A 356 4.30 6.12 10.13
N LEU A 357 3.86 6.99 11.04
CA LEU A 357 4.56 7.18 12.33
C LEU A 357 4.67 5.88 13.14
N GLY A 358 3.87 4.87 12.80
CA GLY A 358 4.02 3.51 13.33
C GLY A 358 5.41 2.93 13.13
N GLY A 359 6.07 3.21 12.01
CA GLY A 359 7.44 2.76 11.72
C GLY A 359 8.44 3.30 12.72
N VAL A 360 8.48 4.62 12.91
CA VAL A 360 9.41 5.24 13.86
C VAL A 360 9.07 4.88 15.31
N THR A 361 7.80 4.78 15.69
CA THR A 361 7.41 4.37 17.04
C THR A 361 7.85 2.95 17.36
N ALA A 362 7.66 2.00 16.42
CA ALA A 362 8.14 0.64 16.57
C ALA A 362 9.66 0.57 16.68
N GLY A 363 10.37 1.34 15.85
CA GLY A 363 11.82 1.43 15.89
C GLY A 363 12.35 2.00 17.21
N LEU A 364 11.68 3.01 17.78
CA LEU A 364 12.05 3.57 19.09
C LEU A 364 11.90 2.53 20.21
N VAL A 365 10.81 1.76 20.23
CA VAL A 365 10.64 0.65 21.18
C VAL A 365 11.73 -0.40 20.96
N GLY A 366 11.99 -0.77 19.71
CA GLY A 366 13.04 -1.74 19.37
C GLY A 366 14.46 -1.33 19.77
N ASN A 367 14.75 -0.04 19.97
CA ASN A 367 16.04 0.40 20.50
C ASN A 367 16.28 -0.01 21.96
N PHE A 368 15.22 -0.25 22.72
CA PHE A 368 15.31 -0.63 24.13
C PHE A 368 15.28 -2.14 24.34
N GLU A 369 14.72 -2.89 23.39
CA GLU A 369 14.44 -4.32 23.57
C GLU A 369 15.17 -5.23 22.56
N LEU A 370 15.69 -4.70 21.46
CA LEU A 370 16.41 -5.40 20.40
C LEU A 370 17.87 -4.89 20.29
#